data_2593e37ada2e5df812294723fe725fcd
#
_entry.id   2593e37ada2e5df812294723fe725fcd
#
_cell.length_a   1.000
_cell.length_b   1.000
_cell.length_c   1.000
_cell.angle_alpha   90.00
_cell.angle_beta   90.00
_cell.angle_gamma   90.00
#
_symmetry.space_group_name_H-M   'P 1'
#
loop_
_entity.id
_entity.type
_entity.pdbx_description
1 polymer ?
#
loop_
_entity_poly.entity_id
_entity_poly.type
_entity_poly.pdbx_seq_one_letter_code
_entity_poly.pdbx_strand_id
1 'polypeptide(L)'
;MSTSTARFRHQANRRTRRGRRLTVRTVITGITLATALACAERPHAQGVPGFLGTITDSQAVFSVPALPRPAYLTPVTEPTFGTRITRITGDAGSIISPTLGMWGNDARQVYSKQQPWNSTGTLLSVENRAGDASASPLILDGETYQPKYTPCSAFDNYEYRWHPSPDYPNVQIAVSRAGTELMWFDVANCRKLRTWTLPFPANYGIGSGEGNVSDDGRYAVISDGTRMVVVDMDPRGSAPAYPFKRIGPVYTFAPCSLQTGDAMFCPNGNISISPSGRYIDLKFGSGGVSCDTLCDMHRIFEVDSLLAIRPHRMADNSLRCGSFASRPDGWVFPLKHADMALDPFDNNEDVLLGGRACPGSSLGRVVKVRLRDGKVTALTDPSNEASYSHGSARNTQRPGWFYVTYAKASGSAGRRFSGEIVAVKLDGSGTVQRFGHYRSTAGSYRAQAHAVPSPDGRRVLFASDWAEGCGSDCGSPSVFSGYVIDARTGRDTIPPDTVQDLRKK
;
A
#
# COMPACT_ATOMS: atom_id res chain seq x y z
N MET A 1 64.14 -7.75 -5.08
CA MET A 1 64.69 -8.93 -4.38
C MET A 1 63.58 -9.94 -4.30
N SER A 2 63.67 -10.85 -5.13
CA SER A 2 63.83 -12.34 -5.12
C SER A 2 62.44 -13.02 -4.96
N THR A 3 61.82 -13.42 -5.99
CA THR A 3 61.73 -14.69 -6.74
C THR A 3 61.51 -15.94 -5.89
N SER A 4 60.41 -16.65 -6.11
CA SER A 4 60.47 -18.08 -6.38
C SER A 4 59.21 -18.65 -7.01
N THR A 5 59.40 -19.17 -8.20
CA THR A 5 58.52 -20.01 -9.04
C THR A 5 58.62 -21.47 -8.61
N ALA A 6 57.56 -22.24 -8.65
CA ALA A 6 57.66 -23.70 -8.78
C ALA A 6 56.55 -24.25 -9.70
N ARG A 7 56.97 -24.72 -10.85
CA ARG A 7 56.25 -25.61 -11.79
C ARG A 7 56.36 -27.06 -11.31
N PHE A 8 55.30 -27.82 -11.45
CA PHE A 8 55.45 -29.28 -11.63
C PHE A 8 54.60 -29.79 -12.81
N ARG A 9 55.25 -30.61 -13.62
CA ARG A 9 54.80 -31.27 -14.86
C ARG A 9 54.52 -32.77 -14.61
N HIS A 10 53.68 -33.31 -15.53
CA HIS A 10 53.63 -34.72 -16.05
C HIS A 10 52.90 -35.72 -15.18
N GLN A 11 52.04 -36.58 -15.74
CA GLN A 11 52.29 -37.58 -16.79
C GLN A 11 50.97 -38.13 -17.38
N ALA A 12 51.06 -38.45 -18.67
CA ALA A 12 50.08 -39.18 -19.44
C ALA A 12 50.23 -40.70 -19.22
N ASN A 13 49.14 -41.45 -19.32
CA ASN A 13 49.21 -42.88 -19.58
C ASN A 13 48.09 -43.32 -20.54
N ARG A 14 48.56 -43.72 -21.73
CA ARG A 14 47.82 -44.42 -22.78
C ARG A 14 47.71 -45.90 -22.39
N ARG A 15 46.52 -46.51 -22.54
CA ARG A 15 46.42 -47.94 -22.83
C ARG A 15 45.35 -48.22 -23.89
N THR A 16 45.80 -48.72 -25.00
CA THR A 16 45.12 -49.36 -26.11
C THR A 16 44.64 -50.76 -25.73
N ARG A 17 43.44 -51.16 -26.16
CA ARG A 17 43.12 -52.57 -26.53
C ARG A 17 41.91 -52.62 -27.47
N ARG A 18 42.20 -53.06 -28.71
CA ARG A 18 41.59 -54.07 -29.62
C ARG A 18 40.14 -54.48 -29.28
N GLY A 19 39.17 -54.25 -30.09
CA GLY A 19 38.73 -54.85 -31.34
C GLY A 19 37.93 -56.10 -31.16
N ARG A 20 36.63 -56.01 -31.44
CA ARG A 20 35.80 -57.12 -32.01
C ARG A 20 34.70 -56.53 -32.87
N ARG A 21 34.72 -56.89 -34.15
CA ARG A 21 33.60 -56.67 -35.08
C ARG A 21 32.48 -57.66 -34.75
N LEU A 22 31.28 -57.19 -34.58
CA LEU A 22 30.08 -58.00 -34.72
C LEU A 22 29.17 -57.32 -35.72
N THR A 23 28.94 -58.05 -36.80
CA THR A 23 28.01 -57.75 -37.88
C THR A 23 26.60 -58.06 -37.36
N VAL A 24 25.71 -57.07 -37.29
CA VAL A 24 24.28 -57.32 -37.04
C VAL A 24 23.46 -56.68 -38.17
N ARG A 25 22.64 -57.50 -38.75
CA ARG A 25 21.73 -57.22 -39.88
C ARG A 25 20.73 -56.13 -39.54
N THR A 26 20.57 -55.17 -40.45
CA THR A 26 19.57 -54.14 -40.44
C THR A 26 18.20 -54.75 -40.68
N VAL A 27 17.33 -54.70 -39.71
CA VAL A 27 15.86 -54.79 -39.90
C VAL A 27 15.28 -53.40 -39.81
N ILE A 28 14.82 -52.90 -40.92
CA ILE A 28 14.10 -51.61 -41.00
C ILE A 28 12.65 -51.90 -40.63
N THR A 29 12.29 -51.57 -39.39
CA THR A 29 10.85 -51.48 -38.98
C THR A 29 10.52 -50.01 -38.95
N GLY A 30 9.68 -49.59 -39.87
CA GLY A 30 9.17 -48.20 -39.91
C GLY A 30 8.35 -47.91 -38.65
N ILE A 31 8.85 -47.00 -37.81
CA ILE A 31 8.08 -46.41 -36.72
C ILE A 31 7.66 -45.04 -37.21
N THR A 32 6.36 -44.90 -37.51
CA THR A 32 5.69 -43.61 -37.71
C THR A 32 5.71 -42.88 -36.40
N LEU A 33 6.57 -41.86 -36.30
CA LEU A 33 6.62 -40.95 -35.14
C LEU A 33 5.41 -40.02 -35.21
N ALA A 34 4.33 -40.34 -34.55
CA ALA A 34 3.25 -39.43 -34.27
C ALA A 34 3.78 -38.44 -33.19
N THR A 35 4.18 -37.24 -33.60
CA THR A 35 4.44 -36.14 -32.70
C THR A 35 3.13 -35.70 -32.06
N ALA A 36 2.81 -36.30 -30.93
CA ALA A 36 1.84 -35.73 -30.00
C ALA A 36 2.42 -34.41 -29.47
N LEU A 37 1.93 -33.28 -29.96
CA LEU A 37 2.09 -32.00 -29.24
C LEU A 37 1.36 -32.19 -27.91
N ALA A 38 2.09 -32.54 -26.88
CA ALA A 38 1.61 -32.39 -25.52
C ALA A 38 1.50 -30.85 -25.30
N CYS A 39 0.28 -30.33 -25.45
CA CYS A 39 -0.08 -29.07 -24.79
C CYS A 39 0.21 -29.28 -23.32
N ALA A 40 1.32 -28.71 -22.83
CA ALA A 40 1.54 -28.63 -21.41
C ALA A 40 0.37 -27.83 -20.83
N GLU A 41 -0.58 -28.52 -20.23
CA GLU A 41 -1.62 -27.91 -19.43
C GLU A 41 -0.90 -27.10 -18.37
N ARG A 42 -1.03 -25.77 -18.45
CA ARG A 42 -0.57 -24.88 -17.38
C ARG A 42 -1.29 -25.36 -16.12
N PRO A 43 -0.60 -25.56 -15.00
CA PRO A 43 -1.28 -25.87 -13.75
C PRO A 43 -2.30 -24.78 -13.52
N HIS A 44 -3.58 -25.14 -13.56
CA HIS A 44 -4.65 -24.22 -13.19
C HIS A 44 -4.42 -23.86 -11.73
N ALA A 45 -3.98 -22.64 -11.50
CA ALA A 45 -3.90 -22.08 -10.16
C ALA A 45 -5.27 -22.26 -9.51
N GLN A 46 -5.35 -23.02 -8.42
CA GLN A 46 -6.58 -23.19 -7.69
C GLN A 46 -7.05 -21.83 -7.23
N GLY A 47 -8.17 -21.35 -7.79
CA GLY A 47 -8.74 -20.06 -7.45
C GLY A 47 -9.03 -19.95 -5.96
N VAL A 48 -8.80 -18.79 -5.38
CA VAL A 48 -9.15 -18.53 -3.98
C VAL A 48 -10.67 -18.43 -3.88
N PRO A 49 -11.35 -19.18 -3.00
CA PRO A 49 -12.79 -19.10 -2.87
C PRO A 49 -13.27 -17.65 -2.66
N GLY A 50 -14.26 -17.21 -3.44
CA GLY A 50 -14.80 -15.85 -3.40
C GLY A 50 -13.98 -14.79 -4.12
N PHE A 51 -12.90 -15.18 -4.82
CA PHE A 51 -12.09 -14.30 -5.66
C PHE A 51 -12.06 -14.78 -7.11
N LEU A 52 -12.18 -13.85 -8.05
CA LEU A 52 -11.95 -14.07 -9.47
C LEU A 52 -10.45 -13.97 -9.74
N GLY A 53 -9.87 -14.98 -10.36
CA GLY A 53 -8.44 -15.03 -10.58
C GLY A 53 -7.67 -15.09 -9.26
N THR A 54 -6.54 -14.40 -9.20
CA THR A 54 -5.55 -14.43 -8.11
C THR A 54 -4.81 -15.76 -7.99
N ILE A 55 -3.58 -15.70 -7.52
CA ILE A 55 -2.68 -16.86 -7.39
C ILE A 55 -2.16 -16.93 -5.96
N THR A 56 -2.13 -18.13 -5.38
CA THR A 56 -1.59 -18.39 -4.03
C THR A 56 -0.15 -18.91 -4.04
N ASP A 57 0.40 -19.23 -5.21
CA ASP A 57 1.80 -19.69 -5.30
C ASP A 57 2.74 -18.56 -4.85
N SER A 58 3.38 -18.77 -3.70
CA SER A 58 4.31 -17.82 -3.09
C SER A 58 5.73 -17.94 -3.65
N GLN A 59 6.04 -18.93 -4.49
CA GLN A 59 7.41 -19.21 -4.97
C GLN A 59 7.60 -18.91 -6.45
N ALA A 60 6.54 -18.99 -7.26
CA ALA A 60 6.65 -18.77 -8.69
C ALA A 60 7.15 -17.37 -9.04
N VAL A 61 8.00 -17.28 -10.05
CA VAL A 61 8.45 -16.05 -10.67
C VAL A 61 7.68 -15.88 -11.98
N PHE A 62 6.94 -14.77 -12.10
CA PHE A 62 6.19 -14.47 -13.32
C PHE A 62 6.86 -13.35 -14.10
N SER A 63 6.94 -13.53 -15.42
CA SER A 63 7.25 -12.43 -16.33
C SER A 63 6.00 -11.58 -16.54
N VAL A 64 6.19 -10.30 -16.83
CA VAL A 64 5.08 -9.40 -17.19
C VAL A 64 4.69 -9.65 -18.65
N PRO A 65 3.54 -10.29 -18.93
CA PRO A 65 3.12 -10.52 -20.30
C PRO A 65 2.66 -9.22 -20.96
N ALA A 66 2.70 -9.15 -22.28
CA ALA A 66 2.20 -8.01 -23.01
C ALA A 66 0.71 -7.82 -22.76
N LEU A 67 0.31 -6.60 -22.41
CA LEU A 67 -1.09 -6.19 -22.23
C LEU A 67 -1.19 -4.71 -22.62
N PRO A 68 -1.89 -4.37 -23.73
CA PRO A 68 -2.12 -2.99 -24.13
C PRO A 68 -2.75 -2.18 -23.00
N ARG A 69 -2.53 -0.86 -23.01
CA ARG A 69 -3.15 0.03 -22.03
C ARG A 69 -4.69 -0.05 -22.14
N PRO A 70 -5.40 -0.36 -21.06
CA PRO A 70 -6.87 -0.44 -21.09
C PRO A 70 -7.50 0.88 -21.54
N ALA A 71 -8.50 0.81 -22.40
CA ALA A 71 -9.33 1.97 -22.69
C ALA A 71 -10.05 2.42 -21.42
N TYR A 72 -10.37 3.72 -21.33
CA TYR A 72 -11.07 4.29 -20.18
C TYR A 72 -12.38 3.53 -19.89
N LEU A 73 -12.55 3.08 -18.64
CA LEU A 73 -13.67 2.30 -18.12
C LEU A 73 -13.91 0.95 -18.84
N THR A 74 -12.98 0.49 -19.64
CA THR A 74 -13.09 -0.80 -20.32
C THR A 74 -12.23 -1.84 -19.59
N PRO A 75 -12.82 -2.85 -18.94
CA PRO A 75 -12.06 -3.86 -18.21
C PRO A 75 -11.35 -4.81 -19.19
N VAL A 76 -10.13 -5.19 -18.81
CA VAL A 76 -9.34 -6.23 -19.47
C VAL A 76 -8.95 -7.31 -18.46
N THR A 77 -8.71 -8.53 -18.93
CA THR A 77 -8.23 -9.61 -18.05
C THR A 77 -6.70 -9.56 -17.96
N GLU A 78 -6.17 -9.58 -16.76
CA GLU A 78 -4.73 -9.74 -16.52
C GLU A 78 -4.29 -11.16 -16.93
N PRO A 79 -3.35 -11.29 -17.89
CA PRO A 79 -3.11 -12.60 -18.50
C PRO A 79 -2.48 -13.63 -17.58
N THR A 80 -1.72 -13.19 -16.55
CA THR A 80 -1.07 -14.10 -15.60
C THR A 80 -2.01 -14.53 -14.48
N PHE A 81 -2.78 -13.58 -13.93
CA PHE A 81 -3.53 -13.80 -12.69
C PHE A 81 -5.02 -14.05 -12.93
N GLY A 82 -5.56 -13.67 -14.08
CA GLY A 82 -6.98 -13.82 -14.41
C GLY A 82 -7.91 -12.82 -13.73
N THR A 83 -7.38 -11.83 -13.00
CA THR A 83 -8.14 -10.71 -12.43
C THR A 83 -8.53 -9.72 -13.53
N ARG A 84 -9.51 -8.85 -13.27
CA ARG A 84 -9.88 -7.79 -14.20
C ARG A 84 -9.19 -6.48 -13.83
N ILE A 85 -8.66 -5.78 -14.83
CA ILE A 85 -8.06 -4.46 -14.66
C ILE A 85 -8.89 -3.44 -15.43
N THR A 86 -9.31 -2.36 -14.75
CA THR A 86 -10.03 -1.25 -15.35
C THR A 86 -9.25 0.04 -15.13
N ARG A 87 -8.99 0.79 -16.20
CA ARG A 87 -8.49 2.17 -16.08
C ARG A 87 -9.66 3.06 -15.71
N ILE A 88 -9.60 3.68 -14.52
CA ILE A 88 -10.71 4.44 -13.94
C ILE A 88 -10.58 5.96 -14.09
N THR A 89 -9.50 6.43 -14.70
CA THR A 89 -9.27 7.85 -15.00
C THR A 89 -9.04 8.04 -16.50
N GLY A 90 -9.59 9.11 -17.05
CA GLY A 90 -9.56 9.38 -18.48
C GLY A 90 -8.19 9.87 -18.98
N ASP A 91 -8.11 10.17 -20.26
CA ASP A 91 -6.90 10.69 -20.87
C ASP A 91 -6.70 12.16 -20.49
N ALA A 92 -5.45 12.54 -20.21
CA ALA A 92 -5.10 13.91 -19.88
C ALA A 92 -5.62 14.90 -20.91
N GLY A 93 -6.29 15.97 -20.47
CA GLY A 93 -6.92 16.97 -21.31
C GLY A 93 -8.29 16.58 -21.88
N SER A 94 -8.76 15.33 -21.70
CA SER A 94 -10.12 14.96 -22.10
C SER A 94 -11.15 15.53 -21.11
N ILE A 95 -12.34 15.88 -21.62
CA ILE A 95 -13.43 16.45 -20.81
C ILE A 95 -14.03 15.36 -19.92
N ILE A 96 -14.11 15.62 -18.61
CA ILE A 96 -14.88 14.81 -17.66
C ILE A 96 -16.36 15.11 -17.84
N SER A 97 -16.73 16.38 -17.67
CA SER A 97 -18.03 16.98 -17.96
C SER A 97 -17.88 18.51 -17.91
N PRO A 98 -18.84 19.27 -18.44
CA PRO A 98 -18.78 20.74 -18.37
C PRO A 98 -18.69 21.28 -16.94
N THR A 99 -19.21 20.55 -15.95
CA THR A 99 -19.23 20.94 -14.53
C THR A 99 -18.04 20.41 -13.74
N LEU A 100 -17.38 19.34 -14.20
CA LEU A 100 -16.27 18.69 -13.50
C LEU A 100 -14.90 19.01 -14.12
N GLY A 101 -14.86 19.67 -15.28
CA GLY A 101 -13.64 20.07 -15.96
C GLY A 101 -12.99 18.95 -16.78
N MET A 102 -11.67 18.90 -16.78
CA MET A 102 -10.87 17.97 -17.59
C MET A 102 -10.02 17.05 -16.69
N TRP A 103 -9.67 15.89 -17.24
CA TRP A 103 -8.69 15.01 -16.65
C TRP A 103 -7.29 15.65 -16.70
N GLY A 104 -6.62 15.62 -15.55
CA GLY A 104 -5.21 16.00 -15.46
C GLY A 104 -4.28 14.90 -15.97
N ASN A 105 -3.00 15.22 -16.07
CA ASN A 105 -1.95 14.24 -16.39
C ASN A 105 -1.54 13.37 -15.21
N ASP A 106 -2.07 13.64 -14.01
CA ASP A 106 -1.86 12.86 -12.79
C ASP A 106 -3.19 12.69 -12.05
N ALA A 107 -3.94 11.66 -12.43
CA ALA A 107 -5.25 11.34 -11.88
C ALA A 107 -5.24 9.95 -11.24
N ARG A 108 -5.12 9.88 -9.90
CA ARG A 108 -4.93 8.63 -9.15
C ARG A 108 -5.25 8.79 -7.66
N GLN A 109 -5.11 7.72 -6.87
CA GLN A 109 -5.18 7.80 -5.40
C GLN A 109 -4.05 8.66 -4.83
N VAL A 110 -4.28 9.20 -3.62
CA VAL A 110 -3.30 10.06 -2.92
C VAL A 110 -2.06 9.25 -2.53
N TYR A 111 -2.25 8.19 -1.73
CA TYR A 111 -1.16 7.38 -1.18
C TYR A 111 -1.64 6.00 -0.73
N SER A 112 -0.72 5.05 -0.52
CA SER A 112 -1.03 3.66 -0.14
C SER A 112 -1.75 3.50 1.19
N LYS A 113 -1.64 4.47 2.10
CA LYS A 113 -2.28 4.44 3.43
C LYS A 113 -3.59 5.21 3.51
N GLN A 114 -3.99 5.90 2.47
CA GLN A 114 -5.27 6.61 2.42
C GLN A 114 -6.30 5.79 1.67
N GLN A 115 -7.37 5.37 2.37
CA GLN A 115 -8.47 4.62 1.76
C GLN A 115 -9.20 5.50 0.73
N PRO A 116 -9.20 5.14 -0.56
CA PRO A 116 -9.88 5.92 -1.59
C PRO A 116 -11.39 5.65 -1.65
N TRP A 117 -11.84 4.45 -1.28
CA TRP A 117 -13.28 4.14 -1.18
C TRP A 117 -13.85 4.59 0.15
N ASN A 118 -15.12 4.99 0.14
CA ASN A 118 -15.89 5.13 1.37
C ASN A 118 -16.14 3.74 2.00
N SER A 119 -16.64 3.72 3.22
CA SER A 119 -16.87 2.49 4.00
C SER A 119 -17.81 1.48 3.34
N THR A 120 -18.74 1.93 2.48
CA THR A 120 -19.68 1.06 1.75
C THR A 120 -19.19 0.68 0.36
N GLY A 121 -18.05 1.21 -0.10
CA GLY A 121 -17.52 0.98 -1.43
C GLY A 121 -18.30 1.64 -2.57
N THR A 122 -19.27 2.51 -2.25
CA THR A 122 -20.16 3.17 -3.24
C THR A 122 -19.59 4.47 -3.81
N LEU A 123 -18.64 5.08 -3.13
CA LEU A 123 -17.91 6.26 -3.59
C LEU A 123 -16.42 5.99 -3.57
N LEU A 124 -15.70 6.64 -4.48
CA LEU A 124 -14.26 6.56 -4.57
C LEU A 124 -13.68 7.94 -4.85
N SER A 125 -12.69 8.38 -4.09
CA SER A 125 -12.01 9.66 -4.30
C SER A 125 -10.64 9.47 -4.94
N VAL A 126 -10.33 10.31 -5.93
CA VAL A 126 -9.02 10.38 -6.57
C VAL A 126 -8.52 11.82 -6.62
N GLU A 127 -7.23 12.03 -6.57
CA GLU A 127 -6.62 13.28 -6.99
C GLU A 127 -6.81 13.46 -8.49
N ASN A 128 -6.93 14.71 -8.92
CA ASN A 128 -6.92 15.07 -10.35
C ASN A 128 -6.05 16.31 -10.53
N ARG A 129 -4.81 16.10 -10.92
CA ARG A 129 -3.83 17.17 -11.08
C ARG A 129 -3.56 17.45 -12.55
N ALA A 130 -3.44 18.73 -12.88
CA ALA A 130 -2.96 19.18 -14.18
C ALA A 130 -1.58 19.85 -13.99
N GLY A 131 -0.52 19.18 -14.46
CA GLY A 131 0.86 19.63 -14.23
C GLY A 131 1.19 19.73 -12.74
N ASP A 132 1.80 20.85 -12.32
CA ASP A 132 2.15 21.10 -10.91
C ASP A 132 0.99 21.70 -10.08
N ALA A 133 -0.20 21.83 -10.66
CA ALA A 133 -1.35 22.37 -9.94
C ALA A 133 -1.74 21.51 -8.75
N SER A 134 -2.29 22.12 -7.71
CA SER A 134 -2.84 21.40 -6.56
C SER A 134 -3.90 20.40 -7.01
N ALA A 135 -3.93 19.24 -6.38
CA ALA A 135 -4.94 18.25 -6.66
C ALA A 135 -6.33 18.80 -6.32
N SER A 136 -7.25 18.67 -7.27
CA SER A 136 -8.68 18.82 -7.01
C SER A 136 -9.25 17.43 -6.81
N PRO A 137 -9.72 17.05 -5.61
CA PRO A 137 -10.30 15.73 -5.42
C PRO A 137 -11.54 15.57 -6.30
N LEU A 138 -11.61 14.45 -7.00
CA LEU A 138 -12.76 14.04 -7.80
C LEU A 138 -13.40 12.82 -7.15
N ILE A 139 -14.70 12.84 -6.96
CA ILE A 139 -15.47 11.71 -6.44
C ILE A 139 -16.05 10.94 -7.61
N LEU A 140 -15.74 9.67 -7.65
CA LEU A 140 -16.25 8.70 -8.61
C LEU A 140 -17.31 7.83 -7.94
N ASP A 141 -18.17 7.22 -8.74
CA ASP A 141 -18.94 6.07 -8.32
C ASP A 141 -18.02 4.92 -7.95
N GLY A 142 -18.18 4.34 -6.78
CA GLY A 142 -17.27 3.31 -6.27
C GLY A 142 -17.39 1.96 -6.98
N GLU A 143 -18.43 1.75 -7.81
CA GLU A 143 -18.69 0.51 -8.51
C GLU A 143 -18.44 0.63 -10.03
N THR A 144 -18.96 1.69 -10.64
CA THR A 144 -18.85 1.92 -12.09
C THR A 144 -17.64 2.77 -12.45
N TYR A 145 -17.05 3.46 -11.45
CA TYR A 145 -15.93 4.42 -11.58
C TYR A 145 -16.26 5.65 -12.44
N GLN A 146 -17.54 5.87 -12.71
CA GLN A 146 -17.99 7.07 -13.42
C GLN A 146 -17.79 8.31 -12.51
N PRO A 147 -17.30 9.44 -13.04
CA PRO A 147 -17.22 10.69 -12.30
C PRO A 147 -18.59 11.14 -11.81
N LYS A 148 -18.68 11.55 -10.53
CA LYS A 148 -19.92 12.05 -9.92
C LYS A 148 -19.85 13.54 -9.65
N TYR A 149 -18.92 13.97 -8.81
CA TYR A 149 -18.77 15.38 -8.40
C TYR A 149 -17.40 15.64 -7.79
N THR A 150 -17.08 16.92 -7.67
CA THR A 150 -16.00 17.39 -6.79
C THR A 150 -16.61 17.87 -5.50
N PRO A 151 -15.91 17.84 -4.36
CA PRO A 151 -16.34 18.52 -3.15
C PRO A 151 -16.62 19.98 -3.43
N CYS A 152 -17.64 20.51 -2.77
CA CYS A 152 -18.04 21.91 -2.95
C CYS A 152 -17.05 22.87 -2.29
N SER A 153 -17.15 24.17 -2.60
CA SER A 153 -16.24 25.21 -2.08
C SER A 153 -16.26 25.36 -0.55
N ALA A 154 -17.36 24.90 0.11
CA ALA A 154 -17.41 24.88 1.57
C ALA A 154 -16.52 23.79 2.19
N PHE A 155 -16.03 22.83 1.40
CA PHE A 155 -15.06 21.85 1.84
C PHE A 155 -13.64 22.39 1.72
N ASP A 156 -13.35 23.42 2.51
CA ASP A 156 -11.99 23.98 2.61
C ASP A 156 -11.15 23.13 3.57
N ASN A 157 -10.41 22.17 3.03
CA ASN A 157 -9.62 21.22 3.79
C ASN A 157 -8.16 21.23 3.37
N TYR A 158 -7.30 20.82 4.31
CA TYR A 158 -5.91 20.51 4.06
C TYR A 158 -5.74 19.03 3.70
N GLU A 159 -6.44 18.13 4.44
CA GLU A 159 -6.33 16.70 4.32
C GLU A 159 -7.62 16.04 4.83
N TYR A 160 -7.98 14.89 4.27
CA TYR A 160 -9.19 14.15 4.66
C TYR A 160 -9.00 12.64 4.67
N ARG A 161 -9.90 11.95 5.41
CA ARG A 161 -10.11 10.49 5.37
C ARG A 161 -11.59 10.21 5.27
N TRP A 162 -11.97 9.18 4.50
CA TRP A 162 -13.34 8.68 4.59
C TRP A 162 -13.62 8.18 6.01
N HIS A 163 -14.84 8.44 6.51
CA HIS A 163 -15.28 7.88 7.77
C HIS A 163 -15.39 6.36 7.63
N PRO A 164 -14.74 5.54 8.50
CA PRO A 164 -14.68 4.09 8.30
C PRO A 164 -16.01 3.37 8.61
N SER A 165 -16.92 3.98 9.40
CA SER A 165 -18.23 3.39 9.69
C SER A 165 -19.18 3.49 8.48
N PRO A 166 -19.91 2.39 8.15
CA PRO A 166 -20.94 2.40 7.11
C PRO A 166 -22.16 3.30 7.45
N ASP A 167 -22.32 3.72 8.70
CA ASP A 167 -23.39 4.67 9.10
C ASP A 167 -23.14 6.08 8.56
N TYR A 168 -21.91 6.37 8.14
CA TYR A 168 -21.47 7.68 7.64
C TYR A 168 -20.82 7.58 6.26
N PRO A 169 -21.48 6.97 5.26
CA PRO A 169 -20.83 6.64 3.98
C PRO A 169 -20.42 7.85 3.15
N ASN A 170 -21.07 9.00 3.37
CA ASN A 170 -20.79 10.25 2.65
C ASN A 170 -19.89 11.21 3.44
N VAL A 171 -19.40 10.78 4.62
CA VAL A 171 -18.65 11.66 5.51
C VAL A 171 -17.15 11.50 5.28
N GLN A 172 -16.49 12.63 5.12
CA GLN A 172 -15.04 12.74 5.22
C GLN A 172 -14.67 13.43 6.54
N ILE A 173 -13.75 12.84 7.27
CA ILE A 173 -13.07 13.42 8.43
C ILE A 173 -11.92 14.25 7.87
N ALA A 174 -11.90 15.55 8.14
CA ALA A 174 -10.96 16.46 7.52
C ALA A 174 -10.41 17.49 8.50
N VAL A 175 -9.20 17.96 8.26
CA VAL A 175 -8.64 19.14 8.92
C VAL A 175 -8.83 20.33 7.98
N SER A 176 -9.31 21.45 8.53
CA SER A 176 -9.48 22.70 7.78
C SER A 176 -8.15 23.17 7.20
N ARG A 177 -8.17 23.91 6.08
CA ARG A 177 -6.96 24.45 5.47
C ARG A 177 -6.15 25.35 6.42
N ALA A 178 -6.84 26.07 7.32
CA ALA A 178 -6.20 26.83 8.37
C ALA A 178 -5.60 25.99 9.50
N GLY A 179 -5.85 24.67 9.52
CA GLY A 179 -5.38 23.76 10.56
C GLY A 179 -6.08 23.93 11.91
N THR A 180 -7.10 24.79 12.03
CA THR A 180 -7.71 25.16 13.32
C THR A 180 -8.90 24.32 13.71
N GLU A 181 -9.43 23.50 12.79
CA GLU A 181 -10.59 22.66 13.02
C GLU A 181 -10.36 21.25 12.48
N LEU A 182 -10.77 20.25 13.26
CA LEU A 182 -11.10 18.92 12.76
C LEU A 182 -12.61 18.90 12.50
N MET A 183 -13.06 18.35 11.37
CA MET A 183 -14.46 18.35 11.00
C MET A 183 -14.92 17.03 10.39
N TRP A 184 -16.20 16.73 10.55
CA TRP A 184 -16.91 15.77 9.72
C TRP A 184 -17.68 16.54 8.65
N PHE A 185 -17.40 16.23 7.41
CA PHE A 185 -18.00 16.90 6.26
C PHE A 185 -18.75 15.89 5.38
N ASP A 186 -20.03 16.14 5.17
CA ASP A 186 -20.89 15.40 4.26
C ASP A 186 -20.64 15.91 2.83
N VAL A 187 -19.90 15.14 2.03
CA VAL A 187 -19.52 15.54 0.68
C VAL A 187 -20.69 15.52 -0.31
N ALA A 188 -21.72 14.70 -0.06
CA ALA A 188 -22.90 14.61 -0.91
C ALA A 188 -23.84 15.82 -0.72
N ASN A 189 -23.96 16.32 0.51
CA ASN A 189 -24.86 17.43 0.87
C ASN A 189 -24.12 18.76 1.08
N CYS A 190 -22.80 18.79 0.89
CA CYS A 190 -21.98 20.01 0.99
C CYS A 190 -22.13 20.72 2.34
N ARG A 191 -22.03 19.99 3.45
CA ARG A 191 -22.20 20.59 4.78
C ARG A 191 -21.28 20.01 5.84
N LYS A 192 -20.83 20.84 6.76
CA LYS A 192 -20.21 20.39 8.01
C LYS A 192 -21.26 19.77 8.94
N LEU A 193 -21.02 18.55 9.41
CA LEU A 193 -21.88 17.86 10.38
C LEU A 193 -21.44 18.13 11.81
N ARG A 194 -20.11 18.11 12.05
CA ARG A 194 -19.48 18.27 13.36
C ARG A 194 -18.16 18.99 13.21
N THR A 195 -17.74 19.71 14.26
CA THR A 195 -16.43 20.38 14.31
C THR A 195 -15.83 20.30 15.70
N TRP A 196 -14.51 20.25 15.74
CA TRP A 196 -13.68 20.35 16.95
C TRP A 196 -12.64 21.42 16.72
N THR A 197 -12.65 22.46 17.53
CA THR A 197 -11.59 23.48 17.52
C THR A 197 -10.32 22.91 18.11
N LEU A 198 -9.25 22.92 17.33
CA LEU A 198 -7.97 22.37 17.75
C LEU A 198 -7.18 23.35 18.63
N PRO A 199 -6.40 22.86 19.61
CA PRO A 199 -5.64 23.73 20.53
C PRO A 199 -4.41 24.38 19.90
N PHE A 200 -4.07 23.99 18.68
CA PHE A 200 -2.98 24.54 17.87
C PHE A 200 -3.26 24.32 16.38
N PRO A 201 -2.67 25.09 15.48
CA PRO A 201 -2.79 24.86 14.04
C PRO A 201 -2.14 23.51 13.65
N ALA A 202 -2.93 22.62 13.05
CA ALA A 202 -2.50 21.29 12.64
C ALA A 202 -1.87 21.31 11.25
N ASN A 203 -0.62 21.73 11.14
CA ASN A 203 0.08 21.91 9.86
C ASN A 203 0.31 20.62 9.08
N TYR A 204 0.17 19.46 9.74
CA TYR A 204 0.33 18.14 9.13
C TYR A 204 -0.99 17.40 8.97
N GLY A 205 -2.13 18.07 9.19
CA GLY A 205 -3.44 17.45 9.02
C GLY A 205 -3.62 16.15 9.81
N ILE A 206 -4.07 15.10 9.14
CA ILE A 206 -4.18 13.74 9.69
C ILE A 206 -2.91 12.94 9.26
N GLY A 207 -1.73 13.47 9.60
CA GLY A 207 -0.45 12.79 9.39
C GLY A 207 0.15 12.89 8.00
N SER A 208 0.01 14.03 7.32
CA SER A 208 0.68 14.34 6.04
C SER A 208 0.46 13.29 4.94
N GLY A 209 -0.76 12.79 4.80
CA GLY A 209 -1.09 11.74 3.81
C GLY A 209 -0.87 10.31 4.32
N GLU A 210 -0.18 10.11 5.43
CA GLU A 210 0.17 8.77 5.93
C GLU A 210 -0.64 8.33 7.17
N GLY A 211 -1.27 9.25 7.91
CA GLY A 211 -2.03 8.93 9.10
C GLY A 211 -3.46 8.47 8.80
N ASN A 212 -4.07 7.82 9.77
CA ASN A 212 -5.45 7.37 9.72
C ASN A 212 -6.16 7.67 11.04
N VAL A 213 -7.48 7.54 11.05
CA VAL A 213 -8.32 7.51 12.24
C VAL A 213 -8.47 6.06 12.72
N SER A 214 -8.98 5.84 13.94
CA SER A 214 -9.33 4.49 14.42
C SER A 214 -10.38 3.83 13.53
N ASP A 215 -10.41 2.49 13.47
CA ASP A 215 -11.28 1.74 12.56
C ASP A 215 -12.79 1.93 12.84
N ASP A 216 -13.15 2.37 14.03
CA ASP A 216 -14.51 2.76 14.38
C ASP A 216 -14.82 4.23 14.04
N GLY A 217 -13.85 5.01 13.57
CA GLY A 217 -13.99 6.44 13.26
C GLY A 217 -14.10 7.34 14.49
N ARG A 218 -13.78 6.81 15.67
CA ARG A 218 -13.92 7.55 16.94
C ARG A 218 -12.74 8.44 17.24
N TYR A 219 -11.52 7.96 17.02
CA TYR A 219 -10.31 8.65 17.45
C TYR A 219 -9.50 9.14 16.26
N ALA A 220 -9.02 10.38 16.37
CA ALA A 220 -8.02 10.94 15.48
C ALA A 220 -6.86 11.51 16.31
N VAL A 221 -5.63 11.37 15.80
CA VAL A 221 -4.46 12.06 16.34
C VAL A 221 -4.07 13.18 15.38
N ILE A 222 -3.82 14.37 15.93
CA ILE A 222 -3.50 15.59 15.19
C ILE A 222 -2.17 16.14 15.70
N SER A 223 -1.34 16.65 14.78
CA SER A 223 0.00 17.17 15.12
C SER A 223 0.34 18.43 14.33
N ASP A 224 1.22 19.26 14.91
CA ASP A 224 1.90 20.36 14.24
C ASP A 224 3.40 20.10 14.00
N GLY A 225 3.87 18.88 14.28
CA GLY A 225 5.28 18.49 14.18
C GLY A 225 6.08 18.68 15.48
N THR A 226 5.52 19.34 16.50
CA THR A 226 6.12 19.52 17.83
C THR A 226 5.19 19.11 18.94
N ARG A 227 3.89 19.16 18.68
CA ARG A 227 2.81 18.83 19.61
C ARG A 227 1.86 17.84 18.94
N MET A 228 1.18 17.07 19.75
CA MET A 228 0.10 16.21 19.28
C MET A 228 -1.03 16.15 20.31
N VAL A 229 -2.23 15.85 19.81
CA VAL A 229 -3.43 15.70 20.61
C VAL A 229 -4.30 14.61 20.05
N VAL A 230 -4.99 13.87 20.90
CA VAL A 230 -6.04 12.92 20.48
C VAL A 230 -7.40 13.60 20.61
N VAL A 231 -8.21 13.44 19.58
CA VAL A 231 -9.60 13.89 19.53
C VAL A 231 -10.52 12.67 19.57
N ASP A 232 -11.40 12.61 20.58
CA ASP A 232 -12.49 11.63 20.65
C ASP A 232 -13.71 12.19 19.94
N MET A 233 -13.94 11.75 18.72
CA MET A 233 -15.05 12.19 17.87
C MET A 233 -16.37 11.50 18.19
N ASP A 234 -16.37 10.41 18.95
CA ASP A 234 -17.46 9.52 19.33
C ASP A 234 -18.62 9.43 18.29
N PRO A 235 -18.56 8.52 17.33
CA PRO A 235 -19.56 8.41 16.28
C PRO A 235 -20.98 8.10 16.81
N ARG A 236 -21.10 7.58 18.03
CA ARG A 236 -22.37 7.21 18.65
C ARG A 236 -23.13 8.40 19.22
N GLY A 237 -22.49 9.56 19.34
CA GLY A 237 -23.15 10.77 19.83
C GLY A 237 -24.19 11.28 18.82
N SER A 238 -25.43 11.55 19.24
CA SER A 238 -26.45 12.14 18.39
C SER A 238 -26.14 13.61 18.09
N ALA A 239 -26.20 14.01 16.80
CA ALA A 239 -26.20 15.42 16.44
C ALA A 239 -27.61 16.02 16.80
N PRO A 240 -27.70 17.28 17.27
CA PRO A 240 -26.67 18.27 17.57
C PRO A 240 -26.11 18.15 19.00
N ALA A 241 -26.64 17.22 19.78
CA ALA A 241 -26.29 17.05 21.19
C ALA A 241 -25.07 16.17 21.39
N TYR A 242 -23.98 16.44 20.69
CA TYR A 242 -22.71 15.84 21.01
C TYR A 242 -22.05 16.62 22.17
N PRO A 243 -22.37 16.29 23.46
CA PRO A 243 -21.91 17.11 24.57
C PRO A 243 -20.44 16.89 24.91
N PHE A 244 -19.81 15.85 24.31
CA PHE A 244 -18.48 15.39 24.70
C PHE A 244 -17.48 15.57 23.56
N LYS A 245 -17.33 16.81 23.06
CA LYS A 245 -16.21 17.19 22.21
C LYS A 245 -14.92 17.04 23.01
N ARG A 246 -14.47 15.79 23.23
CA ARG A 246 -13.29 15.54 24.04
C ARG A 246 -12.03 15.72 23.17
N ILE A 247 -11.20 16.66 23.62
CA ILE A 247 -9.86 16.83 23.14
C ILE A 247 -8.94 16.52 24.30
N GLY A 248 -8.01 15.60 24.10
CA GLY A 248 -7.08 15.19 25.13
C GLY A 248 -6.08 16.28 25.49
N PRO A 249 -5.27 16.07 26.52
CA PRO A 249 -4.16 16.95 26.87
C PRO A 249 -3.17 17.04 25.70
N VAL A 250 -2.62 18.24 25.47
CA VAL A 250 -1.55 18.43 24.49
C VAL A 250 -0.30 17.74 24.97
N TYR A 251 0.25 16.86 24.16
CA TYR A 251 1.56 16.25 24.39
C TYR A 251 2.60 16.99 23.52
N THR A 252 3.64 17.51 24.17
CA THR A 252 4.77 18.13 23.48
C THR A 252 5.93 17.15 23.43
N PHE A 253 6.40 16.83 22.24
CA PHE A 253 7.60 16.02 22.08
C PHE A 253 8.81 16.92 21.90
N ALA A 254 9.96 16.48 22.41
CA ALA A 254 11.20 17.26 22.30
C ALA A 254 11.47 17.59 20.82
N PRO A 255 11.83 18.83 20.50
CA PRO A 255 12.32 19.16 19.17
C PRO A 255 13.51 18.25 18.83
N CYS A 256 13.94 18.26 17.58
CA CYS A 256 15.01 17.42 16.97
C CYS A 256 16.33 17.34 17.78
N SER A 257 16.28 17.03 19.04
CA SER A 257 17.42 17.07 19.98
C SER A 257 17.76 15.70 20.55
N LEU A 258 17.58 14.64 19.80
CA LEU A 258 18.14 13.34 20.19
C LEU A 258 19.64 13.36 19.93
N GLN A 259 20.35 13.98 20.85
CA GLN A 259 21.79 13.92 20.92
C GLN A 259 22.24 12.58 21.48
N THR A 260 22.97 11.88 20.69
CA THR A 260 24.18 11.15 21.10
C THR A 260 24.93 10.78 19.87
N GLY A 261 25.88 11.60 19.44
CA GLY A 261 26.90 11.23 18.44
C GLY A 261 26.41 10.93 17.00
N ASP A 262 25.12 10.73 16.84
CA ASP A 262 24.49 10.22 15.62
C ASP A 262 23.42 11.21 15.14
N ALA A 263 23.10 11.12 13.87
CA ALA A 263 22.15 12.00 13.16
C ALA A 263 20.92 12.40 13.98
N MET A 264 20.57 13.67 13.94
CA MET A 264 19.35 14.21 14.58
C MET A 264 18.13 13.63 13.89
N PHE A 265 17.29 12.91 14.66
CA PHE A 265 15.99 12.45 14.18
C PHE A 265 14.92 13.47 14.53
N CYS A 266 14.21 13.95 13.52
CA CYS A 266 13.10 14.86 13.66
C CYS A 266 11.80 14.18 13.31
N PRO A 267 10.69 14.47 14.00
CA PRO A 267 9.38 14.08 13.54
C PRO A 267 9.17 14.63 12.13
N ASN A 268 8.77 13.77 11.18
CA ASN A 268 8.54 14.19 9.80
C ASN A 268 7.05 14.52 9.51
N GLY A 269 6.25 14.66 10.57
CA GLY A 269 4.84 14.97 10.47
C GLY A 269 3.94 13.75 10.24
N ASN A 270 4.50 12.60 9.89
CA ASN A 270 3.72 11.39 9.69
C ASN A 270 3.34 10.80 11.05
N ILE A 271 2.07 10.88 11.37
CA ILE A 271 1.49 10.40 12.61
C ILE A 271 0.20 9.66 12.32
N SER A 272 -0.08 8.58 13.03
CA SER A 272 -1.32 7.81 12.86
C SER A 272 -1.76 7.26 14.21
N ILE A 273 -3.08 7.21 14.44
CA ILE A 273 -3.63 6.45 15.56
C ILE A 273 -3.89 5.02 15.12
N SER A 274 -3.74 4.05 16.04
CA SER A 274 -3.99 2.64 15.74
C SER A 274 -5.48 2.36 15.52
N PRO A 275 -5.82 1.26 14.84
CA PRO A 275 -7.21 0.83 14.62
C PRO A 275 -8.07 0.80 15.88
N SER A 276 -7.53 0.37 17.01
CA SER A 276 -8.26 0.35 18.29
C SER A 276 -8.31 1.72 19.00
N GLY A 277 -7.56 2.70 18.55
CA GLY A 277 -7.41 3.99 19.21
C GLY A 277 -6.45 4.00 20.42
N ARG A 278 -5.77 2.87 20.72
CA ARG A 278 -4.93 2.73 21.91
C ARG A 278 -3.50 3.20 21.73
N TYR A 279 -2.98 3.15 20.50
CA TYR A 279 -1.59 3.48 20.22
C TYR A 279 -1.49 4.58 19.16
N ILE A 280 -0.39 5.32 19.22
CA ILE A 280 -0.02 6.29 18.21
C ILE A 280 1.34 5.89 17.66
N ASP A 281 1.44 5.82 16.34
CA ASP A 281 2.70 5.72 15.61
C ASP A 281 3.13 7.12 15.16
N LEU A 282 4.28 7.57 15.62
CA LEU A 282 4.92 8.80 15.17
C LEU A 282 6.21 8.44 14.43
N LYS A 283 6.27 8.80 13.15
CA LYS A 283 7.40 8.54 12.29
C LYS A 283 8.44 9.66 12.38
N PHE A 284 9.70 9.26 12.46
CA PHE A 284 10.83 10.16 12.50
C PHE A 284 11.67 9.98 11.23
N GLY A 285 12.00 11.08 10.57
CA GLY A 285 12.95 11.12 9.48
C GLY A 285 14.33 11.58 9.94
N SER A 286 15.38 11.24 9.19
CA SER A 286 16.70 11.81 9.43
C SER A 286 16.75 13.23 8.92
N GLY A 287 16.93 14.22 9.80
CA GLY A 287 17.16 15.62 9.41
C GLY A 287 18.50 15.75 8.72
N GLY A 288 18.53 15.67 7.38
CA GLY A 288 19.68 16.06 6.58
C GLY A 288 20.76 15.00 6.32
N VAL A 289 20.57 13.74 6.71
CA VAL A 289 21.48 12.62 6.36
C VAL A 289 20.84 11.76 5.29
N SER A 290 21.66 11.31 4.32
CA SER A 290 21.21 10.40 3.25
C SER A 290 20.45 9.20 3.82
N CYS A 291 19.23 9.03 3.37
CA CYS A 291 18.20 8.18 3.97
C CYS A 291 18.28 6.69 3.63
N ASP A 292 19.42 6.11 3.31
CA ASP A 292 19.46 4.72 2.84
C ASP A 292 19.10 3.66 3.89
N THR A 293 19.13 3.97 5.19
CA THR A 293 18.89 2.97 6.23
C THR A 293 18.09 3.44 7.46
N LEU A 294 17.89 4.73 7.67
CA LEU A 294 17.40 5.27 8.95
C LEU A 294 16.19 6.21 8.83
N CYS A 295 15.57 6.31 7.65
CA CYS A 295 14.58 7.34 7.37
C CYS A 295 13.17 7.08 7.91
N ASP A 296 12.87 5.85 8.23
CA ASP A 296 11.54 5.43 8.66
C ASP A 296 11.59 4.84 10.08
N MET A 297 12.03 5.65 11.03
CA MET A 297 12.02 5.26 12.45
C MET A 297 10.65 5.56 13.05
N HIS A 298 10.11 4.60 13.78
CA HIS A 298 8.80 4.71 14.42
C HIS A 298 8.94 4.80 15.93
N ARG A 299 8.18 5.70 16.52
CA ARG A 299 8.03 5.78 17.98
C ARG A 299 6.57 5.58 18.34
N ILE A 300 6.33 4.63 19.25
CA ILE A 300 4.99 4.29 19.67
C ILE A 300 4.66 4.99 21.00
N PHE A 301 3.44 5.52 21.06
CA PHE A 301 2.85 6.08 22.25
C PHE A 301 1.57 5.31 22.60
N GLU A 302 1.20 5.31 23.86
CA GLU A 302 -0.07 4.77 24.36
C GLU A 302 -1.02 5.91 24.70
N VAL A 303 -2.31 5.70 24.44
CA VAL A 303 -3.40 6.62 24.75
C VAL A 303 -4.23 6.02 25.88
N ASP A 304 -4.35 6.72 27.00
CA ASP A 304 -5.19 6.28 28.12
C ASP A 304 -6.67 6.70 27.97
N SER A 305 -7.50 6.27 28.89
CA SER A 305 -8.94 6.56 28.90
C SER A 305 -9.29 8.05 29.04
N LEU A 306 -8.33 8.87 29.43
CA LEU A 306 -8.46 10.34 29.51
C LEU A 306 -7.86 11.04 28.29
N LEU A 307 -7.48 10.26 27.25
CA LEU A 307 -6.81 10.72 26.03
C LEU A 307 -5.41 11.28 26.28
N ALA A 308 -4.81 11.02 27.44
CA ALA A 308 -3.46 11.42 27.71
C ALA A 308 -2.48 10.48 26.97
N ILE A 309 -1.47 11.09 26.36
CA ILE A 309 -0.48 10.41 25.53
C ILE A 309 0.76 10.16 26.38
N ARG A 310 1.28 8.93 26.31
CA ARG A 310 2.52 8.54 27.02
C ARG A 310 3.43 7.74 26.11
N PRO A 311 4.77 7.89 26.21
CA PRO A 311 5.69 7.01 25.51
C PRO A 311 5.43 5.54 25.89
N HIS A 312 5.23 4.69 24.90
CA HIS A 312 5.03 3.27 25.11
C HIS A 312 6.37 2.52 25.07
N ARG A 313 6.58 1.63 26.05
CA ARG A 313 7.78 0.78 26.12
C ARG A 313 7.45 -0.62 25.67
N MET A 314 8.14 -1.07 24.65
CA MET A 314 8.02 -2.45 24.18
C MET A 314 9.09 -3.33 24.82
N ALA A 315 8.67 -4.51 25.29
CA ALA A 315 9.56 -5.46 25.94
C ALA A 315 10.47 -6.20 24.95
N ASP A 316 9.94 -6.53 23.76
CA ASP A 316 10.72 -7.20 22.71
C ASP A 316 11.50 -6.16 21.89
N ASN A 317 12.80 -6.41 21.80
CA ASN A 317 13.76 -5.55 21.10
C ASN A 317 14.41 -6.26 19.93
N SER A 318 13.89 -7.41 19.51
CA SER A 318 14.53 -8.32 18.55
C SER A 318 14.77 -7.70 17.17
N LEU A 319 14.08 -6.61 16.86
CA LEU A 319 14.31 -5.88 15.63
C LEU A 319 15.35 -4.76 15.71
N ARG A 320 16.02 -4.52 16.76
CA ARG A 320 16.98 -3.42 16.85
C ARG A 320 18.19 -3.65 15.95
N CYS A 321 18.47 -2.68 15.08
CA CYS A 321 19.63 -2.69 14.22
C CYS A 321 20.75 -1.82 14.80
N GLY A 322 21.97 -2.35 14.91
CA GLY A 322 23.19 -1.58 15.20
C GLY A 322 23.14 -0.77 16.50
N SER A 323 23.67 0.45 16.48
CA SER A 323 23.81 1.35 17.64
C SER A 323 22.48 1.78 18.31
N PHE A 324 21.34 1.53 17.66
CA PHE A 324 20.02 1.81 18.23
C PHE A 324 19.55 0.77 19.25
N ALA A 325 20.28 -0.34 19.40
CA ALA A 325 19.94 -1.42 20.35
C ALA A 325 19.82 -0.98 21.80
N SER A 326 20.39 0.16 22.19
CA SER A 326 20.47 0.62 23.58
C SER A 326 19.45 1.69 23.99
N ARG A 327 18.51 2.07 23.14
CA ARG A 327 17.54 3.14 23.47
C ARG A 327 16.31 2.60 24.20
N PRO A 328 16.06 3.03 25.45
CA PRO A 328 15.09 2.39 26.34
C PRO A 328 13.64 2.85 26.16
N ASP A 329 13.32 3.81 25.30
CA ASP A 329 12.08 4.57 25.37
C ASP A 329 11.09 4.27 24.21
N GLY A 330 11.02 3.00 23.79
CA GLY A 330 9.94 2.56 22.90
C GLY A 330 10.16 2.86 21.41
N TRP A 331 11.41 2.97 20.97
CA TRP A 331 11.72 3.05 19.55
C TRP A 331 11.49 1.71 18.89
N VAL A 332 10.58 1.69 17.94
CA VAL A 332 10.40 0.59 16.99
C VAL A 332 11.36 0.82 15.82
N PHE A 333 11.72 -0.24 15.15
CA PHE A 333 12.57 -0.33 13.99
C PHE A 333 12.25 0.59 12.85
N PRO A 334 13.18 0.76 11.95
CA PRO A 334 12.88 1.27 10.61
C PRO A 334 12.01 0.25 9.87
N LEU A 335 10.72 0.53 9.79
CA LEU A 335 9.79 -0.13 8.89
C LEU A 335 9.44 0.81 7.76
N LYS A 336 9.88 0.47 6.54
CA LYS A 336 9.58 1.28 5.36
C LYS A 336 8.07 1.27 5.09
N HIS A 337 7.50 2.46 4.88
CA HIS A 337 6.11 2.66 4.47
C HIS A 337 5.10 1.81 5.27
N ALA A 338 5.27 1.81 6.60
CA ALA A 338 4.47 1.01 7.51
C ALA A 338 3.03 1.54 7.64
N ASP A 339 2.07 0.64 7.81
CA ASP A 339 0.66 0.92 8.12
C ASP A 339 0.19 0.06 9.30
N MET A 340 -0.89 0.44 9.96
CA MET A 340 -1.42 -0.26 11.14
C MET A 340 -2.69 -1.04 10.81
N ALA A 341 -2.86 -2.20 11.46
CA ALA A 341 -4.03 -3.04 11.38
C ALA A 341 -4.37 -3.69 12.71
N LEU A 342 -5.59 -4.26 12.81
CA LEU A 342 -5.90 -5.28 13.80
C LEU A 342 -5.46 -6.65 13.29
N ASP A 343 -4.88 -7.46 14.16
CA ASP A 343 -4.48 -8.82 13.85
C ASP A 343 -5.50 -9.84 14.42
N PRO A 344 -6.41 -10.39 13.59
CA PRO A 344 -7.41 -11.33 14.06
C PRO A 344 -6.81 -12.68 14.48
N PHE A 345 -5.56 -12.97 14.13
CA PHE A 345 -4.85 -14.18 14.54
C PHE A 345 -4.14 -14.02 15.88
N ASP A 346 -4.15 -12.81 16.45
CA ASP A 346 -3.56 -12.49 17.76
C ASP A 346 -4.54 -11.61 18.58
N ASN A 347 -5.74 -12.11 18.82
CA ASN A 347 -6.80 -11.47 19.63
C ASN A 347 -7.15 -10.03 19.24
N ASN A 348 -7.10 -9.70 17.96
CA ASN A 348 -7.29 -8.35 17.45
C ASN A 348 -6.34 -7.31 18.09
N GLU A 349 -5.10 -7.70 18.38
CA GLU A 349 -4.08 -6.76 18.80
C GLU A 349 -3.71 -5.79 17.67
N ASP A 350 -3.43 -4.55 18.04
CA ASP A 350 -2.86 -3.58 17.11
C ASP A 350 -1.46 -3.98 16.67
N VAL A 351 -1.23 -3.97 15.37
CA VAL A 351 0.08 -4.30 14.77
C VAL A 351 0.53 -3.21 13.81
N LEU A 352 1.84 -2.98 13.75
CA LEU A 352 2.49 -2.18 12.72
C LEU A 352 3.07 -3.13 11.67
N LEU A 353 2.76 -2.87 10.40
CA LEU A 353 3.06 -3.71 9.24
C LEU A 353 3.93 -2.95 8.26
N GLY A 354 5.02 -3.51 7.81
CA GLY A 354 5.86 -2.79 6.86
C GLY A 354 7.01 -3.61 6.30
N GLY A 355 7.77 -2.95 5.40
CA GLY A 355 8.99 -3.49 4.84
C GLY A 355 10.15 -3.31 5.81
N ARG A 356 10.92 -4.38 6.02
CA ARG A 356 12.08 -4.29 6.88
C ARG A 356 13.22 -3.53 6.21
N ALA A 357 13.80 -2.57 6.95
CA ALA A 357 14.90 -1.75 6.45
C ALA A 357 16.30 -2.21 6.91
N CYS A 358 16.42 -3.20 7.81
CA CYS A 358 17.71 -3.64 8.34
C CYS A 358 18.49 -4.54 7.38
N PRO A 359 19.71 -4.18 6.97
CA PRO A 359 20.56 -5.05 6.16
C PRO A 359 20.98 -6.33 6.91
N GLY A 360 21.14 -7.43 6.18
CA GLY A 360 21.79 -8.67 6.69
C GLY A 360 20.95 -9.55 7.59
N SER A 361 19.65 -9.31 7.73
CA SER A 361 18.80 -10.13 8.57
C SER A 361 18.11 -11.28 7.80
N SER A 362 17.99 -12.42 8.48
CA SER A 362 17.27 -13.62 8.00
C SER A 362 15.75 -13.51 8.11
N LEU A 363 15.21 -12.46 8.77
CA LEU A 363 13.77 -12.23 8.82
C LEU A 363 13.24 -11.75 7.46
N GLY A 364 12.01 -12.11 7.12
CA GLY A 364 11.35 -11.76 5.86
C GLY A 364 11.40 -10.28 5.52
N ARG A 365 11.12 -9.94 4.25
CA ARG A 365 11.09 -8.54 3.82
C ARG A 365 9.86 -7.80 4.33
N VAL A 366 8.77 -8.53 4.58
CA VAL A 366 7.53 -8.00 5.18
C VAL A 366 7.39 -8.56 6.57
N VAL A 367 7.19 -7.69 7.54
CA VAL A 367 7.07 -8.06 8.96
C VAL A 367 5.88 -7.37 9.59
N LYS A 368 5.36 -7.96 10.67
CA LYS A 368 4.47 -7.31 11.62
C LYS A 368 5.14 -7.15 12.98
N VAL A 369 4.84 -6.05 13.64
CA VAL A 369 5.25 -5.74 15.00
C VAL A 369 4.00 -5.53 15.84
N ARG A 370 3.78 -6.36 16.86
CA ARG A 370 2.68 -6.20 17.80
C ARG A 370 2.94 -4.99 18.71
N LEU A 371 2.01 -4.03 18.73
CA LEU A 371 2.26 -2.76 19.41
C LEU A 371 2.30 -2.90 20.93
N ARG A 372 1.60 -3.87 21.52
CA ARG A 372 1.58 -4.10 22.95
C ARG A 372 2.96 -4.37 23.56
N ASP A 373 3.79 -5.15 22.90
CA ASP A 373 5.04 -5.65 23.45
C ASP A 373 6.23 -5.67 22.49
N GLY A 374 6.02 -5.29 21.23
CA GLY A 374 7.08 -5.26 20.23
C GLY A 374 7.38 -6.62 19.57
N LYS A 375 6.59 -7.67 19.85
CA LYS A 375 6.81 -8.99 19.22
C LYS A 375 6.78 -8.91 17.71
N VAL A 376 7.85 -9.40 17.09
CA VAL A 376 8.01 -9.41 15.65
C VAL A 376 7.67 -10.75 15.05
N THR A 377 6.95 -10.73 13.93
CA THR A 377 6.67 -11.92 13.13
C THR A 377 7.03 -11.63 11.67
N ALA A 378 7.86 -12.48 11.07
CA ALA A 378 8.09 -12.47 9.63
C ALA A 378 6.82 -12.94 8.92
N LEU A 379 6.39 -12.21 7.90
CA LEU A 379 5.21 -12.55 7.11
C LEU A 379 5.57 -13.17 5.76
N THR A 380 6.79 -12.95 5.28
CA THR A 380 7.29 -13.53 4.03
C THR A 380 8.68 -14.11 4.23
N ASP A 381 9.02 -15.10 3.39
CA ASP A 381 10.37 -15.63 3.29
C ASP A 381 11.23 -14.68 2.44
N PRO A 382 12.43 -14.25 2.91
CA PRO A 382 13.28 -13.31 2.17
C PRO A 382 13.93 -13.90 0.92
N SER A 383 13.90 -15.24 0.75
CA SER A 383 14.57 -15.91 -0.35
C SER A 383 13.94 -15.55 -1.69
N ASN A 384 14.77 -15.06 -2.62
CA ASN A 384 14.36 -14.66 -3.96
C ASN A 384 13.15 -13.70 -4.05
N GLU A 385 12.87 -12.95 -2.99
CA GLU A 385 11.77 -11.97 -2.93
C GLU A 385 12.22 -10.63 -3.51
N ALA A 386 11.35 -9.97 -4.28
CA ALA A 386 11.54 -8.60 -4.74
C ALA A 386 11.56 -7.61 -3.56
N SER A 387 12.08 -6.42 -3.79
CA SER A 387 12.11 -5.39 -2.74
C SER A 387 10.71 -4.87 -2.43
N TYR A 388 10.42 -4.72 -1.15
CA TYR A 388 9.23 -4.01 -0.68
C TYR A 388 9.27 -2.54 -1.14
N SER A 389 8.16 -2.04 -1.67
CA SER A 389 7.99 -0.63 -2.02
C SER A 389 7.00 0.06 -1.09
N HIS A 390 5.73 -0.32 -1.14
CA HIS A 390 4.67 0.26 -0.31
C HIS A 390 3.76 -0.82 0.26
N GLY A 391 3.07 -0.49 1.35
CA GLY A 391 2.05 -1.36 1.94
C GLY A 391 0.81 -0.61 2.35
N SER A 392 -0.29 -1.35 2.47
CA SER A 392 -1.60 -0.86 2.85
C SER A 392 -2.37 -1.89 3.66
N ALA A 393 -2.92 -1.47 4.78
CA ALA A 393 -3.83 -2.25 5.62
C ALA A 393 -5.26 -1.68 5.60
N ARG A 394 -5.65 -1.02 4.51
CA ARG A 394 -6.94 -0.34 4.39
C ARG A 394 -8.12 -1.26 4.09
N ASN A 395 -7.92 -2.56 4.11
CA ASN A 395 -8.93 -3.62 3.96
C ASN A 395 -9.65 -3.93 5.31
N THR A 396 -10.22 -2.92 5.95
CA THR A 396 -10.79 -2.99 7.30
C THR A 396 -11.93 -4.01 7.45
N GLN A 397 -12.63 -4.35 6.36
CA GLN A 397 -13.66 -5.39 6.32
C GLN A 397 -13.11 -6.78 5.96
N ARG A 398 -11.81 -6.87 5.70
CA ARG A 398 -11.06 -8.12 5.51
C ARG A 398 -9.81 -8.12 6.36
N PRO A 399 -9.91 -8.07 7.69
CA PRO A 399 -8.75 -8.04 8.57
C PRO A 399 -7.89 -9.31 8.38
N GLY A 400 -6.64 -9.25 8.80
CA GLY A 400 -5.70 -10.38 8.70
C GLY A 400 -4.92 -10.46 7.39
N TRP A 401 -4.98 -9.43 6.54
CA TRP A 401 -4.22 -9.32 5.30
C TRP A 401 -3.55 -7.94 5.17
N PHE A 402 -2.34 -7.94 4.62
CA PHE A 402 -1.58 -6.72 4.32
C PHE A 402 -1.25 -6.68 2.83
N TYR A 403 -1.62 -5.61 2.15
CA TYR A 403 -1.43 -5.46 0.70
C TYR A 403 -0.10 -4.78 0.43
N VAL A 404 0.76 -5.45 -0.31
CA VAL A 404 2.13 -5.02 -0.61
C VAL A 404 2.28 -4.73 -2.10
N THR A 405 2.82 -3.57 -2.42
CA THR A 405 3.37 -3.25 -3.73
C THR A 405 4.85 -3.61 -3.72
N TYR A 406 5.25 -4.56 -4.54
CA TYR A 406 6.66 -4.92 -4.67
C TYR A 406 7.36 -4.13 -5.76
N ALA A 407 8.56 -3.66 -5.46
CA ALA A 407 9.31 -2.86 -6.41
C ALA A 407 9.71 -3.68 -7.65
N LYS A 408 9.65 -3.03 -8.80
CA LYS A 408 10.32 -3.46 -10.01
C LYS A 408 11.62 -2.67 -10.13
N ALA A 409 12.68 -3.13 -9.50
CA ALA A 409 14.00 -2.55 -9.67
C ALA A 409 14.80 -3.38 -10.70
N SER A 410 15.79 -2.79 -11.35
CA SER A 410 16.72 -3.47 -12.26
C SER A 410 17.41 -4.69 -11.64
N GLY A 411 17.50 -4.76 -10.32
CA GLY A 411 17.97 -5.93 -9.56
C GLY A 411 16.89 -6.92 -9.12
N SER A 412 15.62 -6.72 -9.49
CA SER A 412 14.49 -7.60 -9.13
C SER A 412 14.03 -8.48 -10.29
N ALA A 413 14.62 -8.36 -11.47
CA ALA A 413 14.37 -9.27 -12.58
C ALA A 413 14.68 -10.71 -12.16
N GLY A 414 13.74 -11.63 -12.37
CA GLY A 414 13.86 -13.03 -11.93
C GLY A 414 13.56 -13.25 -10.45
N ARG A 415 13.09 -12.24 -9.71
CA ARG A 415 12.61 -12.38 -8.33
C ARG A 415 11.09 -12.53 -8.29
N ARG A 416 10.60 -13.36 -7.36
CA ARG A 416 9.16 -13.47 -7.12
C ARG A 416 8.58 -12.13 -6.67
N PHE A 417 7.35 -11.87 -7.05
CA PHE A 417 6.58 -10.64 -6.77
C PHE A 417 7.09 -9.36 -7.46
N SER A 418 8.11 -9.44 -8.33
CA SER A 418 8.65 -8.25 -9.00
C SER A 418 7.58 -7.53 -9.83
N GLY A 419 7.28 -6.28 -9.48
CA GLY A 419 6.26 -5.46 -10.16
C GLY A 419 4.82 -5.87 -9.87
N GLU A 420 4.58 -6.59 -8.79
CA GLU A 420 3.27 -7.13 -8.43
C GLU A 420 2.64 -6.44 -7.22
N ILE A 421 1.31 -6.62 -7.14
CA ILE A 421 0.50 -6.30 -5.97
C ILE A 421 0.08 -7.62 -5.32
N VAL A 422 0.44 -7.80 -4.05
CA VAL A 422 0.29 -9.06 -3.31
C VAL A 422 -0.32 -8.80 -1.94
N ALA A 423 -1.39 -9.50 -1.59
CA ALA A 423 -1.85 -9.56 -0.21
C ALA A 423 -1.10 -10.66 0.55
N VAL A 424 -0.57 -10.33 1.72
CA VAL A 424 0.19 -11.22 2.60
C VAL A 424 -0.62 -11.45 3.87
N LYS A 425 -0.78 -12.71 4.28
CA LYS A 425 -1.54 -13.08 5.47
C LYS A 425 -0.76 -12.78 6.75
N LEU A 426 -1.43 -12.26 7.78
CA LEU A 426 -0.80 -11.82 9.02
C LEU A 426 -0.46 -12.95 10.02
N ASP A 427 -0.90 -14.18 9.76
CA ASP A 427 -0.69 -15.32 10.68
C ASP A 427 0.75 -15.87 10.72
N GLY A 428 1.66 -15.33 9.90
CA GLY A 428 3.04 -15.78 9.81
C GLY A 428 3.23 -17.05 8.98
N SER A 429 2.18 -17.56 8.32
CA SER A 429 2.25 -18.77 7.48
C SER A 429 2.99 -18.57 6.16
N GLY A 430 3.29 -17.33 5.75
CA GLY A 430 3.81 -17.02 4.42
C GLY A 430 2.77 -17.14 3.30
N THR A 431 1.48 -17.31 3.65
CA THR A 431 0.39 -17.39 2.68
C THR A 431 0.22 -16.05 1.99
N VAL A 432 0.12 -16.09 0.67
CA VAL A 432 -0.06 -14.91 -0.18
C VAL A 432 -1.25 -15.07 -1.11
N GLN A 433 -1.75 -13.92 -1.59
CA GLN A 433 -2.71 -13.83 -2.68
C GLN A 433 -2.23 -12.75 -3.64
N ARG A 434 -1.87 -13.13 -4.85
CA ARG A 434 -1.27 -12.26 -5.87
C ARG A 434 -2.36 -11.76 -6.81
N PHE A 435 -2.43 -10.46 -7.00
CA PHE A 435 -3.53 -9.79 -7.70
C PHE A 435 -3.19 -9.43 -9.14
N GLY A 436 -1.98 -8.95 -9.41
CA GLY A 436 -1.61 -8.51 -10.75
C GLY A 436 -0.32 -7.70 -10.81
N HIS A 437 0.14 -7.44 -12.04
CA HIS A 437 1.25 -6.53 -12.32
C HIS A 437 0.75 -5.09 -12.46
N TYR A 438 1.44 -4.13 -11.85
CA TYR A 438 1.06 -2.72 -11.93
C TYR A 438 1.61 -1.99 -13.17
N ARG A 439 2.50 -2.59 -13.95
CA ARG A 439 2.97 -2.16 -15.29
C ARG A 439 3.50 -0.73 -15.38
N SER A 440 3.99 -0.19 -14.26
CA SER A 440 4.56 1.15 -14.21
C SER A 440 6.07 1.11 -14.29
N THR A 441 6.69 2.13 -14.91
CA THR A 441 8.14 2.32 -14.88
C THR A 441 8.68 2.54 -13.48
N ALA A 442 7.86 3.04 -12.56
CA ALA A 442 8.25 3.47 -11.21
C ALA A 442 9.46 4.43 -11.18
N GLY A 443 9.74 5.09 -12.29
CA GLY A 443 10.90 5.98 -12.46
C GLY A 443 10.82 7.28 -11.66
N SER A 444 9.66 7.62 -11.12
CA SER A 444 9.44 8.77 -10.24
C SER A 444 8.50 8.39 -9.09
N TYR A 445 8.44 9.20 -8.04
CA TYR A 445 7.47 9.00 -6.95
C TYR A 445 6.03 8.88 -7.46
N ARG A 446 5.64 9.70 -8.44
CA ARG A 446 4.28 9.69 -9.01
C ARG A 446 4.01 8.46 -9.89
N ALA A 447 5.04 7.82 -10.43
CA ALA A 447 4.94 6.55 -11.15
C ALA A 447 4.88 5.32 -10.25
N GLN A 448 5.14 5.45 -8.95
CA GLN A 448 5.01 4.33 -8.01
C GLN A 448 3.54 3.97 -7.82
N ALA A 449 3.25 2.67 -7.75
CA ALA A 449 1.87 2.19 -7.81
C ALA A 449 1.02 2.55 -6.57
N HIS A 450 1.62 2.69 -5.38
CA HIS A 450 0.93 3.04 -4.12
C HIS A 450 -0.39 2.29 -3.94
N ALA A 451 -0.39 0.97 -4.15
CA ALA A 451 -1.61 0.18 -4.20
C ALA A 451 -2.39 0.23 -2.88
N VAL A 452 -3.72 0.41 -2.98
CA VAL A 452 -4.64 0.46 -1.83
C VAL A 452 -5.80 -0.50 -2.07
N PRO A 453 -6.06 -1.46 -1.15
CA PRO A 453 -7.23 -2.32 -1.24
C PRO A 453 -8.52 -1.57 -0.94
N SER A 454 -9.64 -2.00 -1.53
CA SER A 454 -10.98 -1.63 -1.05
C SER A 454 -11.21 -2.14 0.38
N PRO A 455 -12.19 -1.60 1.13
CA PRO A 455 -12.46 -2.06 2.49
C PRO A 455 -12.66 -3.58 2.60
N ASP A 456 -13.30 -4.22 1.60
CA ASP A 456 -13.52 -5.67 1.52
C ASP A 456 -12.31 -6.45 0.97
N GLY A 457 -11.24 -5.76 0.57
CA GLY A 457 -9.99 -6.34 0.05
C GLY A 457 -10.12 -7.06 -1.30
N ARG A 458 -11.24 -6.94 -2.01
CA ARG A 458 -11.47 -7.65 -3.28
C ARG A 458 -11.12 -6.82 -4.50
N ARG A 459 -10.92 -5.53 -4.33
CA ARG A 459 -10.45 -4.60 -5.34
C ARG A 459 -9.19 -3.93 -4.86
N VAL A 460 -8.32 -3.53 -5.77
CA VAL A 460 -7.10 -2.78 -5.44
C VAL A 460 -6.94 -1.63 -6.42
N LEU A 461 -6.96 -0.39 -5.91
CA LEU A 461 -6.63 0.79 -6.70
C LEU A 461 -5.12 1.01 -6.69
N PHE A 462 -4.55 1.27 -7.85
CA PHE A 462 -3.13 1.57 -8.00
C PHE A 462 -2.89 2.61 -9.09
N ALA A 463 -1.77 3.31 -9.01
CA ALA A 463 -1.30 4.22 -10.04
C ALA A 463 -0.39 3.52 -11.03
N SER A 464 -0.45 3.92 -12.31
CA SER A 464 0.49 3.46 -13.32
C SER A 464 0.60 4.46 -14.46
N ASP A 465 1.81 4.59 -15.01
CA ASP A 465 2.04 5.20 -16.32
C ASP A 465 1.80 4.22 -17.47
N TRP A 466 1.57 2.94 -17.17
CA TRP A 466 1.37 1.83 -18.11
C TRP A 466 2.43 1.74 -19.22
N ALA A 467 3.67 2.05 -18.88
CA ALA A 467 4.77 2.10 -19.83
C ALA A 467 5.59 0.79 -19.90
N GLU A 468 5.13 -0.27 -19.18
CA GLU A 468 5.79 -1.56 -19.15
C GLU A 468 4.88 -2.72 -19.47
N GLY A 469 5.39 -3.68 -20.25
CA GLY A 469 4.62 -4.85 -20.68
C GLY A 469 3.38 -4.49 -21.48
N CYS A 470 3.39 -3.38 -22.17
CA CYS A 470 2.25 -2.82 -22.89
C CYS A 470 2.20 -3.22 -24.37
N GLY A 471 3.25 -3.87 -24.89
CA GLY A 471 3.32 -4.20 -26.32
C GLY A 471 3.45 -2.94 -27.17
N SER A 472 2.50 -2.72 -28.09
CA SER A 472 2.49 -1.57 -29.01
C SER A 472 1.66 -0.36 -28.52
N ASP A 473 0.86 -0.54 -27.49
CA ASP A 473 -0.02 0.51 -26.95
C ASP A 473 0.36 0.82 -25.49
N CYS A 474 1.34 1.68 -25.37
CA CYS A 474 1.91 2.06 -24.09
C CYS A 474 1.40 3.41 -23.61
N GLY A 475 1.35 3.58 -22.27
CA GLY A 475 1.16 4.88 -21.67
C GLY A 475 2.38 5.79 -21.82
N SER A 476 2.25 7.02 -21.35
CA SER A 476 3.35 7.99 -21.32
C SER A 476 3.98 8.03 -19.91
N PRO A 477 5.31 8.02 -19.79
CA PRO A 477 6.01 8.11 -18.50
C PRO A 477 5.70 9.38 -17.67
N SER A 478 5.06 10.39 -18.28
CA SER A 478 4.65 11.63 -17.63
C SER A 478 3.15 11.72 -17.37
N VAL A 479 2.38 10.66 -17.64
CA VAL A 479 0.93 10.60 -17.40
C VAL A 479 0.62 9.44 -16.47
N PHE A 480 0.08 9.77 -15.30
CA PHE A 480 -0.23 8.79 -14.25
C PHE A 480 -1.74 8.64 -14.13
N SER A 481 -2.21 7.44 -14.37
CA SER A 481 -3.63 7.09 -14.30
C SER A 481 -3.92 6.14 -13.15
N GLY A 482 -5.14 6.21 -12.62
CA GLY A 482 -5.66 5.25 -11.67
C GLY A 482 -6.22 4.01 -12.36
N TYR A 483 -5.89 2.84 -11.84
CA TYR A 483 -6.37 1.53 -12.30
C TYR A 483 -6.90 0.73 -11.12
N VAL A 484 -7.97 -0.01 -11.33
CA VAL A 484 -8.49 -0.94 -10.33
C VAL A 484 -8.31 -2.37 -10.83
N ILE A 485 -7.63 -3.20 -10.03
CA ILE A 485 -7.72 -4.65 -10.12
C ILE A 485 -8.98 -5.07 -9.39
N ASP A 486 -9.88 -5.78 -10.06
CA ASP A 486 -11.12 -6.32 -9.51
C ASP A 486 -11.06 -7.86 -9.52
N ALA A 487 -11.05 -8.45 -8.33
CA ALA A 487 -11.05 -9.88 -8.11
C ALA A 487 -12.39 -10.41 -7.56
N ARG A 488 -13.48 -9.66 -7.71
CA ARG A 488 -14.82 -10.11 -7.28
C ARG A 488 -15.40 -11.13 -8.26
N THR A 489 -16.00 -12.19 -7.74
CA THR A 489 -16.79 -13.16 -8.51
C THR A 489 -18.21 -12.65 -8.70
N GLY A 490 -18.85 -12.96 -9.84
CA GLY A 490 -20.28 -12.74 -10.05
C GLY A 490 -20.71 -11.32 -10.36
N ARG A 491 -19.79 -10.47 -10.81
CA ARG A 491 -20.16 -9.15 -11.32
C ARG A 491 -20.67 -9.25 -12.74
N ASP A 492 -21.99 -9.24 -12.94
CA ASP A 492 -22.57 -8.87 -14.22
C ASP A 492 -22.15 -7.43 -14.54
N THR A 493 -21.71 -7.21 -15.77
CA THR A 493 -21.43 -5.88 -16.28
C THR A 493 -22.74 -5.12 -16.36
N ILE A 494 -23.08 -4.36 -15.31
CA ILE A 494 -24.18 -3.40 -15.39
C ILE A 494 -23.71 -2.32 -16.36
N PRO A 495 -24.46 -2.06 -17.45
CA PRO A 495 -24.17 -0.95 -18.33
C PRO A 495 -24.16 0.36 -17.51
N PRO A 496 -23.30 1.32 -17.82
CA PRO A 496 -23.29 2.59 -17.10
C PRO A 496 -24.64 3.27 -17.31
N ASP A 497 -25.38 3.43 -16.20
CA ASP A 497 -26.53 4.34 -16.20
C ASP A 497 -26.04 5.75 -16.47
N THR A 498 -26.77 6.46 -17.30
CA THR A 498 -26.49 7.85 -17.65
C THR A 498 -26.36 8.70 -16.41
N VAL A 499 -25.27 9.43 -16.29
CA VAL A 499 -24.94 10.35 -15.18
C VAL A 499 -26.12 11.30 -14.94
N GLN A 500 -26.88 11.08 -13.87
CA GLN A 500 -27.83 12.06 -13.39
C GLN A 500 -27.11 13.06 -12.49
N ASP A 501 -27.16 14.32 -12.87
CA ASP A 501 -26.58 15.44 -12.14
C ASP A 501 -27.28 15.62 -10.78
N LEU A 502 -26.71 15.12 -9.70
CA LEU A 502 -27.25 15.22 -8.34
C LEU A 502 -27.31 16.65 -7.79
N ARG A 503 -26.88 17.67 -8.54
CA ARG A 503 -26.92 19.07 -8.13
C ARG A 503 -28.25 19.78 -8.45
N LYS A 504 -29.23 19.09 -9.05
CA LYS A 504 -30.54 19.66 -9.39
C LYS A 504 -31.63 19.32 -8.36
N LYS A 505 -31.28 19.32 -7.07
CA LYS A 505 -32.31 19.40 -6.02
C LYS A 505 -31.89 20.38 -4.95
#